data_91c43fe2f742d84517c97bbe658613ee
#
_entry.id   91c43fe2f742d84517c97bbe658613ee
#
_cell.length_a   1.000
_cell.length_b   1.000
_cell.length_c   1.000
_cell.angle_alpha   90.00
_cell.angle_beta   90.00
_cell.angle_gamma   90.00
#
_symmetry.space_group_name_H-M   'P 1'
#
loop_
_entity.id
_entity.type
_entity.pdbx_description
1 polymer ?
#
loop_
_entity_poly.entity_id
_entity_poly.type
_entity_poly.pdbx_seq_one_letter_code
_entity_poly.pdbx_strand_id
1 'polypeptide(L)'
;MPSRNVIKIDVSDSYYHIYARGHGRQVIFREEDDYWVFLSLFKRYLSLEAVNDNYGAPYAHLRGSIELLCYCLMTNHFHMLVYQIDEGAMQRLMRGIMTSYSRYFNSKYDSSGSLFESRYKASRISNDAYLTHISRYIHLNPDDWRAYSYSSIHAYYGIGRPEWLQPERIVDLFASLPHYADFLDDHEGYKESLLDVGQDMANTVL
;
A
#
# COMPACT_ATOMS: atom_id res chain seq x y z
N MET A 1 20.43 13.00 -10.95
CA MET A 1 19.63 11.96 -11.62
C MET A 1 18.41 11.68 -10.76
N PRO A 2 17.21 11.40 -11.33
CA PRO A 2 16.07 11.00 -10.51
C PRO A 2 16.44 9.70 -9.78
N SER A 3 16.01 9.56 -8.52
CA SER A 3 16.23 8.35 -7.76
C SER A 3 15.48 7.17 -8.42
N ARG A 4 16.04 5.96 -8.32
CA ARG A 4 15.46 4.72 -8.85
C ARG A 4 14.00 4.57 -8.36
N ASN A 5 13.10 4.01 -9.18
CA ASN A 5 11.67 3.84 -8.90
C ASN A 5 10.83 5.13 -8.80
N VAL A 6 11.40 6.31 -9.05
CA VAL A 6 10.63 7.56 -9.23
C VAL A 6 10.02 7.62 -10.63
N ILE A 7 10.74 7.13 -11.64
CA ILE A 7 10.19 6.92 -12.97
C ILE A 7 9.48 5.56 -12.94
N LYS A 8 8.16 5.58 -12.97
CA LYS A 8 7.35 4.38 -12.90
C LYS A 8 7.15 3.82 -14.31
N ILE A 9 7.41 2.54 -14.45
CA ILE A 9 6.96 1.78 -15.62
C ILE A 9 5.47 1.58 -15.43
N ASP A 10 4.65 2.20 -16.26
CA ASP A 10 3.19 2.16 -16.20
C ASP A 10 2.70 1.16 -17.24
N VAL A 11 2.39 -0.04 -16.81
CA VAL A 11 1.98 -1.17 -17.66
C VAL A 11 0.72 -1.77 -17.09
N SER A 12 -0.28 -2.03 -17.93
CA SER A 12 -1.48 -2.80 -17.58
C SER A 12 -1.11 -4.23 -17.15
N ASP A 13 -2.02 -4.89 -16.51
CA ASP A 13 -1.91 -6.29 -16.06
C ASP A 13 -0.60 -6.57 -15.30
N SER A 14 -0.28 -5.70 -14.34
CA SER A 14 1.00 -5.76 -13.64
C SER A 14 0.85 -5.50 -12.13
N TYR A 15 1.66 -6.20 -11.35
CA TYR A 15 1.78 -6.02 -9.92
C TYR A 15 2.80 -4.93 -9.59
N TYR A 16 2.49 -4.11 -8.58
CA TYR A 16 3.39 -3.05 -8.11
C TYR A 16 3.44 -3.00 -6.59
N HIS A 17 4.66 -3.02 -6.05
CA HIS A 17 4.91 -2.59 -4.68
C HIS A 17 5.06 -1.07 -4.66
N ILE A 18 4.15 -0.39 -3.95
CA ILE A 18 4.10 1.07 -3.82
C ILE A 18 4.46 1.44 -2.38
N TYR A 19 5.26 2.49 -2.23
CA TYR A 19 5.61 3.04 -0.93
C TYR A 19 5.92 4.52 -0.98
N ALA A 20 5.71 5.21 0.14
CA ALA A 20 6.13 6.59 0.33
C ALA A 20 6.45 6.83 1.82
N ARG A 21 7.38 7.76 2.06
CA ARG A 21 7.84 8.13 3.38
C ARG A 21 7.64 9.62 3.63
N GLY A 22 7.44 10.00 4.89
CA GLY A 22 7.37 11.38 5.33
C GLY A 22 8.68 12.13 5.06
N HIS A 23 8.57 13.41 4.68
CA HIS A 23 9.73 14.28 4.42
C HIS A 23 10.65 14.33 5.64
N GLY A 24 11.95 14.16 5.43
CA GLY A 24 12.92 14.07 6.53
C GLY A 24 12.61 12.94 7.53
N ARG A 25 11.93 11.89 7.11
CA ARG A 25 11.45 10.77 7.95
C ARG A 25 10.43 11.19 9.03
N GLN A 26 9.78 12.34 8.87
CA GLN A 26 8.76 12.79 9.83
C GLN A 26 7.61 11.80 9.93
N VAL A 27 6.96 11.81 11.10
CA VAL A 27 5.72 11.07 11.34
C VAL A 27 4.62 11.64 10.46
N ILE A 28 3.94 10.77 9.73
CA ILE A 28 2.81 11.11 8.85
C ILE A 28 1.47 10.61 9.39
N PHE A 29 1.48 9.73 10.39
CA PHE A 29 0.31 9.31 11.15
C PHE A 29 0.61 9.54 12.63
N ARG A 30 0.09 10.64 13.20
CA ARG A 30 0.35 11.07 14.59
C ARG A 30 -0.65 10.51 15.57
N GLU A 31 -1.89 10.32 15.11
CA GLU A 31 -3.02 9.87 15.89
C GLU A 31 -3.82 8.81 15.12
N GLU A 32 -4.68 8.11 15.81
CA GLU A 32 -5.54 7.07 15.24
C GLU A 32 -6.40 7.60 14.07
N ASP A 33 -6.95 8.79 14.21
CA ASP A 33 -7.76 9.44 13.17
C ASP A 33 -7.00 9.59 11.84
N ASP A 34 -5.69 9.81 11.89
CA ASP A 34 -4.88 9.97 10.69
C ASP A 34 -4.87 8.69 9.85
N TYR A 35 -4.75 7.54 10.52
CA TYR A 35 -4.85 6.23 9.85
C TYR A 35 -6.24 6.00 9.27
N TRP A 36 -7.29 6.31 10.03
CA TRP A 36 -8.67 6.14 9.56
C TRP A 36 -8.98 7.05 8.37
N VAL A 37 -8.51 8.27 8.36
CA VAL A 37 -8.64 9.17 7.21
C VAL A 37 -7.91 8.57 6.00
N PHE A 38 -6.68 8.07 6.16
CA PHE A 38 -5.96 7.45 5.06
C PHE A 38 -6.69 6.21 4.50
N LEU A 39 -7.16 5.33 5.37
CA LEU A 39 -7.94 4.14 4.99
C LEU A 39 -9.26 4.52 4.30
N SER A 40 -9.91 5.62 4.71
CA SER A 40 -11.11 6.13 4.06
C SER A 40 -10.88 6.55 2.62
N LEU A 41 -9.65 6.92 2.26
CA LEU A 41 -9.30 7.24 0.88
C LEU A 41 -9.27 5.99 0.00
N PHE A 42 -8.91 4.81 0.53
CA PHE A 42 -9.07 3.57 -0.23
C PHE A 42 -10.54 3.31 -0.53
N LYS A 43 -11.42 3.46 0.47
CA LYS A 43 -12.87 3.34 0.28
C LYS A 43 -13.34 4.31 -0.80
N ARG A 44 -12.91 5.58 -0.75
CA ARG A 44 -13.31 6.62 -1.72
C ARG A 44 -13.06 6.24 -3.17
N TYR A 45 -11.94 5.57 -3.47
CA TYR A 45 -11.53 5.28 -4.84
C TYR A 45 -11.82 3.83 -5.27
N LEU A 46 -11.95 2.89 -4.33
CA LEU A 46 -11.95 1.45 -4.60
C LEU A 46 -13.19 0.72 -4.09
N SER A 47 -14.18 1.42 -3.48
CA SER A 47 -15.45 0.80 -3.05
C SER A 47 -16.24 0.24 -4.24
N LEU A 48 -17.22 -0.61 -3.96
CA LEU A 48 -18.14 -1.15 -4.98
C LEU A 48 -18.93 -0.03 -5.66
N GLU A 49 -19.45 0.90 -4.88
CA GLU A 49 -20.21 2.05 -5.36
C GLU A 49 -19.31 3.31 -5.41
N ALA A 50 -19.53 4.14 -6.42
CA ALA A 50 -18.83 5.41 -6.52
C ALA A 50 -19.21 6.35 -5.36
N VAL A 51 -18.21 7.02 -4.77
CA VAL A 51 -18.39 7.94 -3.67
C VAL A 51 -18.42 9.38 -4.22
N ASN A 52 -19.37 10.18 -3.75
CA ASN A 52 -19.47 11.60 -4.10
C ASN A 52 -18.81 12.48 -3.04
N ASP A 53 -18.37 13.67 -3.46
CA ASP A 53 -17.95 14.72 -2.53
C ASP A 53 -19.15 15.39 -1.84
N ASN A 54 -18.89 16.37 -0.97
CA ASN A 54 -19.91 17.09 -0.22
C ASN A 54 -20.84 17.95 -1.11
N TYR A 55 -20.51 18.12 -2.38
CA TYR A 55 -21.31 18.87 -3.36
C TYR A 55 -22.05 17.93 -4.32
N GLY A 56 -21.94 16.60 -4.12
CA GLY A 56 -22.58 15.60 -4.97
C GLY A 56 -21.80 15.23 -6.23
N ALA A 57 -20.60 15.78 -6.45
CA ALA A 57 -19.76 15.42 -7.58
C ALA A 57 -19.01 14.10 -7.31
N PRO A 58 -18.99 13.14 -8.25
CA PRO A 58 -18.34 11.86 -8.03
C PRO A 58 -16.81 12.00 -7.99
N TYR A 59 -16.20 11.35 -7.01
CA TYR A 59 -14.74 11.10 -7.06
C TYR A 59 -14.41 10.14 -8.20
N ALA A 60 -13.14 10.12 -8.61
CA ALA A 60 -12.67 9.10 -9.55
C ALA A 60 -12.92 7.70 -8.97
N HIS A 61 -13.70 6.89 -9.65
CA HIS A 61 -13.97 5.50 -9.26
C HIS A 61 -13.00 4.60 -10.02
N LEU A 62 -12.13 3.90 -9.28
CA LEU A 62 -11.04 3.11 -9.84
C LEU A 62 -11.23 1.61 -9.62
N ARG A 63 -12.37 1.20 -9.03
CA ARG A 63 -12.74 -0.21 -8.93
C ARG A 63 -12.82 -0.83 -10.33
N GLY A 64 -12.15 -1.99 -10.53
CA GLY A 64 -12.04 -2.62 -11.84
C GLY A 64 -10.89 -2.10 -12.72
N SER A 65 -10.24 -0.97 -12.36
CA SER A 65 -9.03 -0.48 -13.02
C SER A 65 -7.74 -0.78 -12.24
N ILE A 66 -7.86 -0.94 -10.92
CA ILE A 66 -6.77 -1.31 -10.02
C ILE A 66 -7.34 -2.00 -8.77
N GLU A 67 -6.63 -3.02 -8.29
CA GLU A 67 -6.94 -3.78 -7.10
C GLU A 67 -5.90 -3.50 -6.02
N LEU A 68 -6.33 -3.20 -4.79
CA LEU A 68 -5.46 -3.14 -3.62
C LEU A 68 -5.42 -4.53 -2.99
N LEU A 69 -4.25 -5.17 -3.00
CA LEU A 69 -4.08 -6.54 -2.55
C LEU A 69 -3.72 -6.61 -1.08
N CYS A 70 -2.72 -5.86 -0.64
CA CYS A 70 -2.38 -5.70 0.77
C CYS A 70 -1.76 -4.33 1.04
N TYR A 71 -1.72 -3.95 2.34
CA TYR A 71 -1.12 -2.70 2.80
C TYR A 71 -0.62 -2.80 4.23
N CYS A 72 0.29 -1.89 4.58
CA CYS A 72 0.69 -1.58 5.95
C CYS A 72 1.01 -0.08 6.08
N LEU A 73 0.37 0.58 7.05
CA LEU A 73 0.57 2.01 7.35
C LEU A 73 1.43 2.12 8.60
N MET A 74 2.71 2.47 8.44
CA MET A 74 3.65 2.71 9.53
C MET A 74 3.63 4.19 9.93
N THR A 75 4.06 4.54 11.12
CA THR A 75 4.00 5.91 11.65
C THR A 75 4.55 6.98 10.71
N ASN A 76 5.60 6.67 9.95
CA ASN A 76 6.28 7.63 9.07
C ASN A 76 6.36 7.21 7.59
N HIS A 77 5.77 6.09 7.21
CA HIS A 77 5.72 5.59 5.83
C HIS A 77 4.58 4.61 5.65
N PHE A 78 4.30 4.24 4.41
CA PHE A 78 3.35 3.17 4.10
C PHE A 78 3.85 2.29 2.96
N HIS A 79 3.38 1.06 2.96
CA HIS A 79 3.54 0.09 1.88
C HIS A 79 2.20 -0.40 1.37
N MET A 80 2.10 -0.61 0.07
CA MET A 80 0.92 -1.14 -0.61
C MET A 80 1.37 -2.10 -1.70
N LEU A 81 0.61 -3.17 -1.89
CA LEU A 81 0.72 -4.05 -3.05
C LEU A 81 -0.55 -3.91 -3.87
N VAL A 82 -0.40 -3.59 -5.12
CA VAL A 82 -1.53 -3.42 -6.05
C VAL A 82 -1.36 -4.25 -7.31
N TYR A 83 -2.48 -4.61 -7.92
CA TYR A 83 -2.52 -5.10 -9.31
C TYR A 83 -3.20 -4.03 -10.16
N GLN A 84 -2.46 -3.49 -11.12
CA GLN A 84 -2.97 -2.51 -12.07
C GLN A 84 -3.54 -3.24 -13.28
N ILE A 85 -4.84 -3.08 -13.53
CA ILE A 85 -5.56 -3.62 -14.68
C ILE A 85 -5.40 -2.64 -15.85
N ASP A 86 -5.77 -1.37 -15.64
CA ASP A 86 -5.68 -0.34 -16.66
C ASP A 86 -4.44 0.54 -16.48
N GLU A 87 -3.77 0.85 -17.57
CA GLU A 87 -2.67 1.81 -17.60
C GLU A 87 -3.07 3.15 -16.98
N GLY A 88 -2.22 3.74 -16.16
CA GLY A 88 -2.46 5.01 -15.46
C GLY A 88 -3.34 4.93 -14.21
N ALA A 89 -3.94 3.77 -13.90
CA ALA A 89 -4.81 3.64 -12.72
C ALA A 89 -4.04 3.84 -11.41
N MET A 90 -2.83 3.28 -11.29
CA MET A 90 -1.95 3.49 -10.15
C MET A 90 -1.62 4.98 -9.95
N GLN A 91 -1.31 5.69 -11.02
CA GLN A 91 -1.03 7.12 -10.96
C GLN A 91 -2.23 7.93 -10.46
N ARG A 92 -3.42 7.62 -10.97
CA ARG A 92 -4.67 8.29 -10.56
C ARG A 92 -4.97 8.05 -9.09
N LEU A 93 -4.85 6.78 -8.63
CA LEU A 93 -5.07 6.40 -7.24
C LEU A 93 -4.10 7.13 -6.31
N MET A 94 -2.81 7.03 -6.58
CA MET A 94 -1.78 7.60 -5.71
C MET A 94 -1.81 9.13 -5.68
N ARG A 95 -2.08 9.78 -6.81
CA ARG A 95 -2.27 11.24 -6.83
C ARG A 95 -3.46 11.65 -5.97
N GLY A 96 -4.57 10.92 -6.07
CA GLY A 96 -5.77 11.20 -5.28
C GLY A 96 -5.52 11.04 -3.78
N ILE A 97 -4.96 9.90 -3.36
CA ILE A 97 -4.66 9.60 -1.96
C ILE A 97 -3.67 10.62 -1.38
N MET A 98 -2.49 10.76 -1.99
CA MET A 98 -1.43 11.60 -1.43
C MET A 98 -1.83 13.08 -1.38
N THR A 99 -2.54 13.60 -2.38
CA THR A 99 -3.02 14.99 -2.37
C THR A 99 -4.07 15.20 -1.29
N SER A 100 -5.06 14.31 -1.18
CA SER A 100 -6.13 14.44 -0.19
C SER A 100 -5.59 14.32 1.22
N TYR A 101 -4.71 13.33 1.45
CA TYR A 101 -4.11 13.12 2.76
C TYR A 101 -3.18 14.27 3.19
N SER A 102 -2.32 14.77 2.29
CA SER A 102 -1.45 15.90 2.59
C SER A 102 -2.24 17.16 2.95
N ARG A 103 -3.37 17.42 2.25
CA ARG A 103 -4.26 18.56 2.58
C ARG A 103 -4.89 18.39 3.97
N TYR A 104 -5.40 17.18 4.27
CA TYR A 104 -5.93 16.88 5.60
C TYR A 104 -4.89 17.08 6.69
N PHE A 105 -3.71 16.49 6.54
CA PHE A 105 -2.62 16.56 7.51
C PHE A 105 -2.18 18.01 7.75
N ASN A 106 -1.93 18.77 6.68
CA ASN A 106 -1.49 20.16 6.79
C ASN A 106 -2.56 21.03 7.44
N SER A 107 -3.83 20.82 7.11
CA SER A 107 -4.94 21.54 7.75
C SER A 107 -5.10 21.19 9.23
N LYS A 108 -4.99 19.90 9.59
CA LYS A 108 -5.16 19.44 10.99
C LYS A 108 -4.03 19.92 11.89
N TYR A 109 -2.80 19.96 11.39
CA TYR A 109 -1.60 20.22 12.17
C TYR A 109 -0.99 21.60 11.94
N ASP A 110 -1.72 22.51 11.28
CA ASP A 110 -1.28 23.87 10.93
C ASP A 110 0.13 23.86 10.29
N SER A 111 0.36 22.91 9.38
CA SER A 111 1.64 22.73 8.72
C SER A 111 1.56 23.08 7.24
N SER A 112 2.69 23.37 6.63
CA SER A 112 2.81 23.75 5.23
C SER A 112 3.93 22.98 4.52
N GLY A 113 3.88 22.95 3.19
CA GLY A 113 4.89 22.27 2.39
C GLY A 113 4.58 20.80 2.13
N SER A 114 5.59 20.06 1.73
CA SER A 114 5.47 18.65 1.35
C SER A 114 5.43 17.75 2.57
N LEU A 115 4.35 16.96 2.71
CA LEU A 115 4.26 15.93 3.75
C LEU A 115 5.20 14.75 3.46
N PHE A 116 5.34 14.37 2.19
CA PHE A 116 6.17 13.24 1.76
C PHE A 116 7.50 13.69 1.15
N GLU A 117 8.55 12.86 1.28
CA GLU A 117 9.89 13.14 0.73
C GLU A 117 9.87 13.37 -0.78
N SER A 118 9.01 12.63 -1.48
CA SER A 118 8.85 12.68 -2.92
C SER A 118 7.46 12.20 -3.31
N ARG A 119 7.18 12.14 -4.61
CA ARG A 119 6.10 11.30 -5.10
C ARG A 119 6.33 9.86 -4.61
N TYR A 120 5.26 9.06 -4.53
CA TYR A 120 5.39 7.65 -4.21
C TYR A 120 6.43 6.95 -5.11
N LYS A 121 7.05 5.93 -4.59
CA LYS A 121 7.91 5.01 -5.33
C LYS A 121 7.11 3.77 -5.69
N ALA A 122 7.43 3.15 -6.83
CA ALA A 122 6.76 1.93 -7.28
C ALA A 122 7.76 1.00 -7.98
N SER A 123 7.82 -0.25 -7.54
CA SER A 123 8.60 -1.33 -8.15
C SER A 123 7.65 -2.34 -8.78
N ARG A 124 7.83 -2.61 -10.07
CA ARG A 124 7.06 -3.66 -10.77
C ARG A 124 7.55 -5.04 -10.33
N ILE A 125 6.62 -5.94 -10.08
CA ILE A 125 6.86 -7.32 -9.67
C ILE A 125 6.66 -8.22 -10.88
N SER A 126 7.63 -9.08 -11.19
CA SER A 126 7.68 -9.86 -12.42
C SER A 126 7.48 -11.36 -12.24
N ASN A 127 7.40 -11.87 -11.00
CA ASN A 127 7.20 -13.30 -10.74
C ASN A 127 6.45 -13.53 -9.43
N ASP A 128 5.78 -14.69 -9.33
CA ASP A 128 4.90 -15.03 -8.21
C ASP A 128 5.67 -15.27 -6.92
N ALA A 129 6.86 -15.84 -6.95
CA ALA A 129 7.68 -16.04 -5.76
C ALA A 129 8.02 -14.69 -5.11
N TYR A 130 8.41 -13.70 -5.90
CA TYR A 130 8.68 -12.36 -5.41
C TYR A 130 7.40 -11.64 -4.95
N LEU A 131 6.25 -11.93 -5.60
CA LEU A 131 4.94 -11.39 -5.21
C LEU A 131 4.54 -11.83 -3.79
N THR A 132 4.69 -13.12 -3.48
CA THR A 132 4.40 -13.64 -2.13
C THR A 132 5.36 -13.08 -1.09
N HIS A 133 6.65 -12.95 -1.41
CA HIS A 133 7.64 -12.37 -0.51
C HIS A 133 7.37 -10.89 -0.21
N ILE A 134 6.93 -10.10 -1.19
CA ILE A 134 6.54 -8.70 -0.99
C ILE A 134 5.30 -8.62 -0.09
N SER A 135 4.30 -9.48 -0.27
CA SER A 135 3.12 -9.49 0.61
C SER A 135 3.51 -9.80 2.06
N ARG A 136 4.41 -10.79 2.28
CA ARG A 136 4.98 -11.09 3.60
C ARG A 136 5.72 -9.90 4.18
N TYR A 137 6.61 -9.28 3.41
CA TYR A 137 7.36 -8.10 3.84
C TYR A 137 6.43 -6.97 4.30
N ILE A 138 5.35 -6.70 3.56
CA ILE A 138 4.38 -5.67 3.91
C ILE A 138 3.69 -6.00 5.24
N HIS A 139 3.23 -7.24 5.42
CA HIS A 139 2.53 -7.65 6.63
C HIS A 139 3.43 -7.76 7.86
N LEU A 140 4.71 -8.14 7.69
CA LEU A 140 5.68 -8.25 8.79
C LEU A 140 6.44 -6.95 9.06
N ASN A 141 6.07 -5.83 8.43
CA ASN A 141 6.74 -4.54 8.64
C ASN A 141 6.64 -4.00 10.08
N PRO A 142 5.50 -4.12 10.80
CA PRO A 142 5.43 -3.79 12.21
C PRO A 142 6.05 -4.89 13.08
N ASP A 143 6.71 -4.52 14.20
CA ASP A 143 7.27 -5.50 15.16
C ASP A 143 6.18 -6.42 15.73
N ASP A 144 5.04 -5.87 16.14
CA ASP A 144 3.85 -6.64 16.57
C ASP A 144 2.83 -6.77 15.43
N TRP A 145 3.24 -7.37 14.32
CA TRP A 145 2.45 -7.45 13.10
C TRP A 145 1.12 -8.19 13.25
N ARG A 146 1.04 -9.16 14.20
CA ARG A 146 -0.19 -9.93 14.43
C ARG A 146 -1.31 -9.09 15.03
N ALA A 147 -0.96 -8.13 15.89
CA ALA A 147 -1.93 -7.25 16.54
C ALA A 147 -2.04 -5.87 15.87
N TYR A 148 -1.24 -5.60 14.84
CA TYR A 148 -1.16 -4.27 14.24
C TYR A 148 -2.40 -3.92 13.41
N SER A 149 -3.22 -2.98 13.92
CA SER A 149 -4.54 -2.64 13.37
C SER A 149 -4.50 -1.93 12.01
N TYR A 150 -3.38 -1.28 11.65
CA TYR A 150 -3.27 -0.50 10.42
C TYR A 150 -2.58 -1.26 9.28
N SER A 151 -2.77 -2.57 9.28
CA SER A 151 -2.33 -3.51 8.25
C SER A 151 -3.51 -4.32 7.73
N SER A 152 -3.40 -4.80 6.50
CA SER A 152 -4.39 -5.71 5.91
C SER A 152 -4.29 -7.15 6.44
N ILE A 153 -3.36 -7.46 7.35
CA ILE A 153 -3.11 -8.83 7.82
C ILE A 153 -4.35 -9.53 8.37
N HIS A 154 -5.19 -8.81 9.12
CA HIS A 154 -6.41 -9.38 9.70
C HIS A 154 -7.40 -9.90 8.64
N ALA A 155 -7.49 -9.22 7.49
CA ALA A 155 -8.31 -9.68 6.37
C ALA A 155 -7.80 -11.00 5.78
N TYR A 156 -6.49 -11.24 5.84
CA TYR A 156 -5.86 -12.50 5.42
C TYR A 156 -6.09 -13.64 6.44
N TYR A 157 -6.52 -13.33 7.64
CA TYR A 157 -7.02 -14.31 8.62
C TYR A 157 -8.55 -14.42 8.60
N GLY A 158 -9.22 -13.81 7.61
CA GLY A 158 -10.68 -13.82 7.51
C GLY A 158 -11.38 -12.88 8.49
N ILE A 159 -10.67 -11.94 9.10
CA ILE A 159 -11.21 -11.02 10.10
C ILE A 159 -11.37 -9.62 9.49
N GLY A 160 -12.61 -9.11 9.44
CA GLY A 160 -12.89 -7.71 9.16
C GLY A 160 -12.41 -7.18 7.80
N ARG A 161 -12.55 -7.97 6.73
CA ARG A 161 -12.15 -7.57 5.38
C ARG A 161 -13.03 -6.43 4.86
N PRO A 162 -12.45 -5.26 4.54
CA PRO A 162 -13.19 -4.20 3.88
C PRO A 162 -13.41 -4.52 2.39
N GLU A 163 -14.53 -4.05 1.83
CA GLU A 163 -14.94 -4.33 0.44
C GLU A 163 -13.94 -3.85 -0.63
N TRP A 164 -13.18 -2.80 -0.31
CA TRP A 164 -12.19 -2.20 -1.22
C TRP A 164 -10.84 -2.95 -1.24
N LEU A 165 -10.65 -3.93 -0.35
CA LEU A 165 -9.46 -4.80 -0.33
C LEU A 165 -9.75 -6.09 -1.13
N GLN A 166 -8.86 -6.43 -2.06
CA GLN A 166 -9.00 -7.56 -2.97
C GLN A 166 -7.78 -8.49 -2.89
N PRO A 167 -7.66 -9.31 -1.82
CA PRO A 167 -6.47 -10.13 -1.57
C PRO A 167 -6.38 -11.40 -2.42
N GLU A 168 -7.42 -11.72 -3.21
CA GLU A 168 -7.58 -13.00 -3.89
C GLU A 168 -6.33 -13.40 -4.69
N ARG A 169 -5.75 -12.47 -5.44
CA ARG A 169 -4.55 -12.76 -6.26
C ARG A 169 -3.34 -13.23 -5.45
N ILE A 170 -3.28 -12.92 -4.16
CA ILE A 170 -2.24 -13.41 -3.26
C ILE A 170 -2.70 -14.70 -2.58
N VAL A 171 -3.93 -14.72 -2.06
CA VAL A 171 -4.47 -15.86 -1.32
C VAL A 171 -4.55 -17.09 -2.21
N ASP A 172 -4.91 -16.93 -3.48
CA ASP A 172 -5.05 -18.03 -4.46
C ASP A 172 -3.71 -18.67 -4.84
N LEU A 173 -2.57 -18.06 -4.49
CA LEU A 173 -1.24 -18.67 -4.61
C LEU A 173 -0.95 -19.68 -3.50
N PHE A 174 -1.78 -19.71 -2.46
CA PHE A 174 -1.66 -20.62 -1.33
C PHE A 174 -2.85 -21.61 -1.35
N ALA A 175 -2.61 -22.83 -0.87
CA ALA A 175 -3.65 -23.84 -0.82
C ALA A 175 -4.81 -23.47 0.11
N SER A 176 -4.55 -22.59 1.10
CA SER A 176 -5.56 -22.09 2.04
C SER A 176 -5.02 -20.88 2.82
N LEU A 177 -5.90 -20.15 3.53
CA LEU A 177 -5.49 -19.08 4.45
C LEU A 177 -4.51 -19.56 5.56
N PRO A 178 -4.68 -20.74 6.20
CA PRO A 178 -3.69 -21.28 7.13
C PRO A 178 -2.31 -21.42 6.52
N HIS A 179 -2.16 -21.84 5.26
CA HIS A 179 -0.86 -21.95 4.61
C HIS A 179 -0.20 -20.58 4.39
N TYR A 180 -0.99 -19.52 4.20
CA TYR A 180 -0.44 -18.17 4.20
C TYR A 180 0.07 -17.76 5.59
N ALA A 181 -0.64 -18.14 6.65
CA ALA A 181 -0.19 -17.90 8.03
C ALA A 181 1.12 -18.64 8.33
N ASP A 182 1.22 -19.92 7.96
CA ASP A 182 2.44 -20.71 8.10
C ASP A 182 3.61 -20.08 7.33
N PHE A 183 3.34 -19.56 6.13
CA PHE A 183 4.33 -18.83 5.33
C PHE A 183 4.82 -17.55 6.02
N LEU A 184 3.95 -16.83 6.72
CA LEU A 184 4.34 -15.65 7.50
C LEU A 184 5.23 -16.02 8.70
N ASP A 185 5.00 -17.18 9.30
CA ASP A 185 5.72 -17.67 10.48
C ASP A 185 7.07 -18.33 10.15
N ASP A 186 7.34 -18.59 8.88
CA ASP A 186 8.64 -19.09 8.41
C ASP A 186 9.73 -18.01 8.48
N HIS A 187 10.40 -17.92 9.62
CA HIS A 187 11.45 -16.92 9.87
C HIS A 187 12.73 -17.12 9.04
N GLU A 188 13.04 -18.33 8.62
CA GLU A 188 14.23 -18.61 7.79
C GLU A 188 14.01 -18.11 6.37
N GLY A 189 12.88 -18.48 5.74
CA GLY A 189 12.50 -17.97 4.43
C GLY A 189 12.28 -16.45 4.41
N TYR A 190 11.90 -15.84 5.55
CA TYR A 190 11.79 -14.39 5.67
C TYR A 190 13.15 -13.68 5.58
N LYS A 191 14.18 -14.21 6.23
CA LYS A 191 15.54 -13.62 6.17
C LYS A 191 16.11 -13.66 4.75
N GLU A 192 15.89 -14.75 4.02
CA GLU A 192 16.29 -14.85 2.62
C GLU A 192 15.55 -13.83 1.76
N SER A 193 14.24 -13.71 1.93
CA SER A 193 13.43 -12.75 1.17
C SER A 193 13.77 -11.29 1.46
N LEU A 194 14.24 -10.96 2.67
CA LEU A 194 14.70 -9.61 3.00
C LEU A 194 15.93 -9.20 2.19
N LEU A 195 16.79 -10.14 1.79
CA LEU A 195 17.94 -9.84 0.93
C LEU A 195 17.48 -9.41 -0.47
N ASP A 196 16.45 -10.06 -1.03
CA ASP A 196 15.91 -9.73 -2.34
C ASP A 196 15.10 -8.41 -2.32
N VAL A 197 14.20 -8.27 -1.35
CA VAL A 197 13.44 -7.03 -1.12
C VAL A 197 14.36 -5.89 -0.72
N GLY A 198 15.36 -6.17 0.14
CA GLY A 198 16.36 -5.22 0.57
C GLY A 198 17.24 -4.73 -0.56
N GLN A 199 17.62 -5.57 -1.52
CA GLN A 199 18.36 -5.15 -2.71
C GLN A 199 17.50 -4.25 -3.63
N ASP A 200 16.21 -4.54 -3.80
CA ASP A 200 15.30 -3.67 -4.54
C ASP A 200 15.01 -2.35 -3.79
N MET A 201 14.91 -2.41 -2.46
CA MET A 201 14.69 -1.23 -1.62
C MET A 201 15.99 -0.48 -1.30
N ALA A 202 17.11 -1.16 -1.02
CA ALA A 202 18.42 -0.54 -0.74
C ALA A 202 18.99 0.14 -1.98
N ASN A 203 18.72 -0.38 -3.16
CA ASN A 203 18.93 0.34 -4.41
C ASN A 203 18.01 1.58 -4.55
N THR A 204 17.18 1.84 -3.56
CA THR A 204 16.23 2.95 -3.48
C THR A 204 16.61 3.94 -2.35
N VAL A 205 17.56 3.57 -1.46
CA VAL A 205 17.95 4.33 -0.25
C VAL A 205 19.33 4.98 -0.38
N LEU A 206 20.03 4.80 -1.50
CA LEU A 206 21.26 5.56 -1.81
C LEU A 206 20.99 6.74 -2.73
#